data_b66eb05ca331fb89172767dbb4e8f997
#
_entry.id   b66eb05ca331fb89172767dbb4e8f997
#
_cell.length_a   1.000
_cell.length_b   1.000
_cell.length_c   1.000
_cell.angle_alpha   90.00
_cell.angle_beta   90.00
_cell.angle_gamma   90.00
#
_symmetry.space_group_name_H-M   'P 1'
#
loop_
_entity.id
_entity.type
_entity.pdbx_description
1 polymer ?
#
loop_
_entity_poly.entity_id
_entity_poly.type
_entity_poly.pdbx_seq_one_letter_code
_entity_poly.pdbx_strand_id
1 'polypeptide(L)'
;MKIAICISGVSYNNDGINRYRNYEDAVDSFNENVIDYLTKEGHDVFTFLYTYQTIKTNDILGTYNNFTEAKFIDEHNQYIPQGQTTQAINLIRSLDMVKDLDFDFVLRARFDQKFLTNPFTTYSWDFDKVNFLWREPEQHSLPLVNDTFFGWPHKWTNDIIDSIIDCELNPYKGVKIAIHNLNQPILGRIGKDNIKILDDRFVTTEMNTLYKLTRHA
;
A
#
# COMPACT_ATOMS: atom_id res chain seq x y z
N MET A 1 9.05 2.35 18.20
CA MET A 1 8.47 3.33 17.24
C MET A 1 6.98 3.11 17.16
N LYS A 2 6.23 4.19 16.89
CA LYS A 2 4.81 4.12 16.53
C LYS A 2 4.69 3.94 15.00
N ILE A 3 4.10 2.83 14.57
CA ILE A 3 3.96 2.49 13.15
C ILE A 3 2.48 2.45 12.77
N ALA A 4 2.08 3.26 11.78
CA ALA A 4 0.78 3.16 11.17
C ALA A 4 0.81 2.23 9.96
N ILE A 5 -0.09 1.26 9.90
CA ILE A 5 -0.28 0.38 8.73
C ILE A 5 -1.58 0.77 8.05
N CYS A 6 -1.49 1.35 6.85
CA CYS A 6 -2.62 1.76 6.04
C CYS A 6 -2.94 0.67 4.99
N ILE A 7 -4.01 -0.07 5.20
CA ILE A 7 -4.48 -1.11 4.29
C ILE A 7 -5.63 -0.55 3.47
N SER A 8 -5.47 -0.48 2.15
CA SER A 8 -6.46 0.13 1.28
C SER A 8 -6.75 -0.66 0.00
N GLY A 9 -7.96 -0.49 -0.53
CA GLY A 9 -8.43 -1.12 -1.75
C GLY A 9 -9.68 -1.96 -1.56
N VAL A 10 -9.94 -2.88 -2.48
CA VAL A 10 -11.10 -3.79 -2.42
C VAL A 10 -10.80 -4.92 -1.45
N SER A 11 -11.53 -5.00 -0.34
CA SER A 11 -11.40 -6.08 0.66
C SER A 11 -12.15 -7.35 0.25
N TYR A 12 -13.34 -7.18 -0.33
CA TYR A 12 -14.19 -8.29 -0.76
C TYR A 12 -14.93 -7.95 -2.06
N ASN A 13 -14.92 -8.86 -3.01
CA ASN A 13 -15.74 -8.82 -4.20
C ASN A 13 -16.00 -10.26 -4.69
N ASN A 14 -17.24 -10.64 -4.86
CA ASN A 14 -17.68 -11.94 -5.34
C ASN A 14 -18.90 -11.80 -6.28
N ASP A 15 -18.90 -10.79 -7.15
CA ASP A 15 -20.01 -10.55 -8.09
C ASP A 15 -19.98 -11.44 -9.35
N GLY A 16 -18.97 -12.28 -9.50
CA GLY A 16 -18.80 -13.21 -10.62
C GLY A 16 -18.46 -12.53 -11.96
N ILE A 17 -18.50 -11.19 -12.01
CA ILE A 17 -18.25 -10.40 -13.23
C ILE A 17 -16.82 -9.82 -13.17
N ASN A 18 -16.43 -9.40 -11.98
CA ASN A 18 -15.12 -8.84 -11.69
C ASN A 18 -14.22 -9.87 -11.01
N ARG A 19 -12.96 -9.51 -10.89
CA ARG A 19 -11.96 -10.39 -10.25
C ARG A 19 -12.33 -10.61 -8.78
N TYR A 20 -12.46 -11.88 -8.40
CA TYR A 20 -12.64 -12.28 -7.00
C TYR A 20 -11.62 -11.61 -6.08
N ARG A 21 -12.09 -11.14 -4.94
CA ARG A 21 -11.28 -10.57 -3.85
C ARG A 21 -11.87 -11.06 -2.54
N ASN A 22 -11.02 -11.58 -1.68
CA ASN A 22 -11.40 -11.92 -0.31
C ASN A 22 -10.21 -11.69 0.62
N TYR A 23 -10.33 -10.74 1.55
CA TYR A 23 -9.29 -10.45 2.54
C TYR A 23 -9.00 -11.65 3.45
N GLU A 24 -9.98 -12.54 3.68
CA GLU A 24 -9.83 -13.74 4.53
C GLU A 24 -8.72 -14.67 4.00
N ASP A 25 -8.48 -14.69 2.69
CA ASP A 25 -7.41 -15.50 2.07
C ASP A 25 -5.99 -14.98 2.41
N ALA A 26 -5.88 -13.77 2.93
CA ALA A 26 -4.61 -13.08 3.14
C ALA A 26 -4.37 -12.63 4.59
N VAL A 27 -5.41 -12.35 5.37
CA VAL A 27 -5.33 -11.66 6.65
C VAL A 27 -4.47 -12.38 7.69
N ASP A 28 -4.58 -13.71 7.83
CA ASP A 28 -3.80 -14.46 8.82
C ASP A 28 -2.31 -14.33 8.55
N SER A 29 -1.90 -14.50 7.29
CA SER A 29 -0.50 -14.35 6.91
C SER A 29 0.00 -12.92 7.04
N PHE A 30 -0.87 -11.92 6.88
CA PHE A 30 -0.54 -10.52 7.08
C PHE A 30 -0.35 -10.22 8.57
N ASN A 31 -1.26 -10.67 9.41
CA ASN A 31 -1.12 -10.55 10.86
C ASN A 31 0.21 -11.15 11.32
N GLU A 32 0.47 -12.42 10.99
CA GLU A 32 1.67 -13.14 11.42
C GLU A 32 2.97 -12.48 10.94
N ASN A 33 3.07 -12.19 9.63
CA ASN A 33 4.33 -11.76 9.01
C ASN A 33 4.59 -10.26 9.08
N VAL A 34 3.57 -9.45 9.35
CA VAL A 34 3.71 -7.99 9.39
C VAL A 34 3.38 -7.44 10.79
N ILE A 35 2.12 -7.57 11.23
CA ILE A 35 1.65 -6.88 12.44
C ILE A 35 2.29 -7.48 13.70
N ASP A 36 2.17 -8.79 13.88
CA ASP A 36 2.67 -9.48 15.06
C ASP A 36 4.19 -9.46 15.14
N TYR A 37 4.85 -9.57 13.97
CA TYR A 37 6.30 -9.44 13.90
C TYR A 37 6.77 -8.07 14.39
N LEU A 38 6.23 -6.97 13.86
CA LEU A 38 6.61 -5.61 14.27
C LEU A 38 6.31 -5.37 15.75
N THR A 39 5.16 -5.88 16.24
CA THR A 39 4.79 -5.78 17.65
C THR A 39 5.80 -6.53 18.53
N LYS A 40 6.22 -7.73 18.12
CA LYS A 40 7.22 -8.54 18.81
C LYS A 40 8.60 -7.88 18.84
N GLU A 41 8.96 -7.15 17.80
CA GLU A 41 10.20 -6.35 17.75
C GLU A 41 10.13 -5.07 18.61
N GLY A 42 9.03 -4.86 19.35
CA GLY A 42 8.87 -3.75 20.30
C GLY A 42 8.38 -2.46 19.67
N HIS A 43 7.68 -2.54 18.55
CA HIS A 43 7.01 -1.39 17.94
C HIS A 43 5.56 -1.28 18.40
N ASP A 44 5.06 -0.05 18.57
CA ASP A 44 3.65 0.23 18.78
C ASP A 44 2.97 0.29 17.40
N VAL A 45 2.23 -0.75 17.04
CA VAL A 45 1.62 -0.91 15.71
C VAL A 45 0.15 -0.57 15.76
N PHE A 46 -0.33 0.18 14.77
CA PHE A 46 -1.70 0.65 14.62
C PHE A 46 -2.20 0.35 13.20
N THR A 47 -3.34 -0.32 13.06
CA THR A 47 -3.87 -0.75 11.76
C THR A 47 -5.10 0.07 11.37
N PHE A 48 -5.05 0.70 10.19
CA PHE A 48 -6.07 1.52 9.59
C PHE A 48 -6.57 0.89 8.30
N LEU A 49 -7.89 0.75 8.17
CA LEU A 49 -8.52 0.12 7.01
C LEU A 49 -9.32 1.15 6.21
N TYR A 50 -9.11 1.22 4.91
CA TYR A 50 -9.91 2.03 3.98
C TYR A 50 -10.40 1.17 2.81
N THR A 51 -11.69 0.86 2.78
CA THR A 51 -12.26 -0.06 1.81
C THR A 51 -13.72 0.26 1.48
N TYR A 52 -14.28 -0.50 0.54
CA TYR A 52 -15.68 -0.40 0.16
C TYR A 52 -16.58 -1.11 1.17
N GLN A 53 -17.81 -0.58 1.29
CA GLN A 53 -18.86 -1.26 2.02
C GLN A 53 -19.30 -2.50 1.24
N THR A 54 -19.28 -3.66 1.89
CA THR A 54 -19.63 -4.96 1.33
C THR A 54 -20.44 -5.78 2.33
N ILE A 55 -20.90 -6.95 1.92
CA ILE A 55 -21.54 -7.91 2.84
C ILE A 55 -20.63 -8.38 3.96
N LYS A 56 -19.31 -8.22 3.80
CA LYS A 56 -18.27 -8.58 4.77
C LYS A 56 -17.79 -7.41 5.64
N THR A 57 -18.45 -6.25 5.56
CA THR A 57 -18.01 -5.04 6.27
C THR A 57 -17.89 -5.25 7.78
N ASN A 58 -18.84 -5.93 8.40
CA ASN A 58 -18.80 -6.20 9.83
C ASN A 58 -17.76 -7.29 10.19
N ASP A 59 -17.55 -8.25 9.31
CA ASP A 59 -16.65 -9.37 9.56
C ASP A 59 -15.18 -8.92 9.54
N ILE A 60 -14.82 -7.91 8.73
CA ILE A 60 -13.44 -7.42 8.62
C ILE A 60 -12.98 -6.69 9.87
N LEU A 61 -13.91 -6.10 10.64
CA LEU A 61 -13.59 -5.40 11.88
C LEU A 61 -13.04 -6.40 12.91
N GLY A 62 -11.84 -6.14 13.41
CA GLY A 62 -11.19 -7.01 14.39
C GLY A 62 -10.49 -8.24 13.82
N THR A 63 -10.45 -8.43 12.49
CA THR A 63 -9.66 -9.51 11.88
C THR A 63 -8.20 -9.15 11.71
N TYR A 64 -7.88 -7.86 11.52
CA TYR A 64 -6.51 -7.38 11.55
C TYR A 64 -6.09 -7.08 12.98
N ASN A 65 -4.96 -7.60 13.41
CA ASN A 65 -4.41 -7.34 14.73
C ASN A 65 -4.08 -5.85 14.89
N ASN A 66 -4.12 -5.35 16.11
CA ASN A 66 -3.89 -3.94 16.44
C ASN A 66 -4.77 -2.97 15.64
N PHE A 67 -6.00 -3.41 15.34
CA PHE A 67 -7.00 -2.62 14.66
C PHE A 67 -7.28 -1.30 15.41
N THR A 68 -7.26 -0.18 14.69
CA THR A 68 -7.45 1.15 15.26
C THR A 68 -8.70 1.82 14.70
N GLU A 69 -8.81 1.91 13.37
CA GLU A 69 -9.92 2.58 12.71
C GLU A 69 -10.18 1.98 11.33
N ALA A 70 -11.44 1.98 10.90
CA ALA A 70 -11.82 1.66 9.54
C ALA A 70 -12.76 2.72 8.95
N LYS A 71 -12.58 3.04 7.68
CA LYS A 71 -13.51 3.82 6.86
C LYS A 71 -14.03 2.97 5.72
N PHE A 72 -15.35 2.86 5.67
CA PHE A 72 -16.06 2.16 4.61
C PHE A 72 -16.77 3.17 3.72
N ILE A 73 -16.60 3.02 2.42
CA ILE A 73 -17.19 3.90 1.41
C ILE A 73 -18.20 3.13 0.58
N ASP A 74 -19.25 3.81 0.20
CA ASP A 74 -20.20 3.31 -0.81
C ASP A 74 -19.56 3.51 -2.19
N GLU A 75 -19.33 2.41 -2.91
CA GLU A 75 -18.73 2.42 -4.24
C GLU A 75 -19.50 3.31 -5.23
N HIS A 76 -20.82 3.36 -5.11
CA HIS A 76 -21.68 4.15 -5.98
C HIS A 76 -21.57 5.67 -5.73
N ASN A 77 -21.13 6.07 -4.53
CA ASN A 77 -21.00 7.47 -4.13
C ASN A 77 -19.56 7.98 -4.12
N GLN A 78 -18.60 7.14 -4.52
CA GLN A 78 -17.21 7.57 -4.55
C GLN A 78 -16.99 8.57 -5.70
N TYR A 79 -16.76 9.84 -5.34
CA TYR A 79 -16.30 10.83 -6.30
C TYR A 79 -14.84 10.56 -6.69
N ILE A 80 -14.63 10.28 -7.97
CA ILE A 80 -13.30 10.12 -8.57
C ILE A 80 -12.98 11.39 -9.36
N PRO A 81 -12.03 12.23 -8.93
CA PRO A 81 -11.62 13.40 -9.69
C PRO A 81 -11.14 13.01 -11.09
N GLN A 82 -11.39 13.89 -12.05
CA GLN A 82 -10.97 13.63 -13.43
C GLN A 82 -9.46 13.40 -13.49
N GLY A 83 -9.06 12.29 -14.10
CA GLY A 83 -7.66 11.90 -14.25
C GLY A 83 -7.13 10.94 -13.19
N GLN A 84 -7.81 10.76 -12.05
CA GLN A 84 -7.37 9.87 -11.00
C GLN A 84 -7.94 8.45 -11.16
N THR A 85 -7.24 7.45 -10.60
CA THR A 85 -7.71 6.08 -10.50
C THR A 85 -8.30 5.80 -9.13
N THR A 86 -9.22 4.84 -9.04
CA THR A 86 -9.78 4.38 -7.77
C THR A 86 -8.68 3.92 -6.79
N GLN A 87 -7.62 3.31 -7.30
CA GLN A 87 -6.49 2.85 -6.47
C GLN A 87 -5.76 4.02 -5.82
N ALA A 88 -5.47 5.09 -6.58
CA ALA A 88 -4.81 6.29 -6.07
C ALA A 88 -5.66 6.98 -5.00
N ILE A 89 -6.96 7.16 -5.28
CA ILE A 89 -7.88 7.78 -4.33
C ILE A 89 -7.97 6.99 -3.04
N ASN A 90 -8.12 5.68 -3.12
CA ASN A 90 -8.19 4.84 -1.92
C ASN A 90 -6.89 4.93 -1.09
N LEU A 91 -5.74 4.99 -1.78
CA LEU A 91 -4.47 5.19 -1.08
C LEU A 91 -4.41 6.57 -0.42
N ILE A 92 -4.69 7.66 -1.14
CA ILE A 92 -4.71 9.02 -0.57
C ILE A 92 -5.64 9.08 0.65
N ARG A 93 -6.86 8.57 0.52
CA ARG A 93 -7.85 8.59 1.62
C ARG A 93 -7.44 7.74 2.82
N SER A 94 -6.73 6.63 2.60
CA SER A 94 -6.16 5.86 3.71
C SER A 94 -5.05 6.63 4.43
N LEU A 95 -4.26 7.42 3.71
CA LEU A 95 -3.22 8.29 4.28
C LEU A 95 -3.80 9.52 4.98
N ASP A 96 -4.93 10.04 4.51
CA ASP A 96 -5.68 11.10 5.21
C ASP A 96 -6.12 10.70 6.63
N MET A 97 -6.22 9.39 6.91
CA MET A 97 -6.55 8.90 8.27
C MET A 97 -5.39 9.08 9.26
N VAL A 98 -4.16 9.15 8.76
CA VAL A 98 -2.96 9.11 9.62
C VAL A 98 -2.05 10.33 9.49
N LYS A 99 -2.19 11.16 8.45
CA LYS A 99 -1.25 12.24 8.13
C LYS A 99 -1.08 13.30 9.22
N ASP A 100 -2.13 13.53 10.02
CA ASP A 100 -2.15 14.54 11.08
C ASP A 100 -1.98 13.90 12.49
N LEU A 101 -1.68 12.59 12.55
CA LEU A 101 -1.44 11.86 13.80
C LEU A 101 0.07 11.75 14.07
N ASP A 102 0.42 11.43 15.32
CA ASP A 102 1.82 11.32 15.77
C ASP A 102 2.32 9.88 15.58
N PHE A 103 2.87 9.60 14.40
CA PHE A 103 3.56 8.35 14.06
C PHE A 103 5.01 8.60 13.68
N ASP A 104 5.85 7.57 13.83
CA ASP A 104 7.24 7.60 13.37
C ASP A 104 7.34 7.12 11.92
N PHE A 105 6.57 6.07 11.58
CA PHE A 105 6.64 5.41 10.28
C PHE A 105 5.25 4.99 9.77
N VAL A 106 5.07 5.00 8.45
CA VAL A 106 3.85 4.56 7.78
C VAL A 106 4.16 3.42 6.82
N LEU A 107 3.34 2.38 6.86
CA LEU A 107 3.36 1.27 5.92
C LEU A 107 2.07 1.28 5.09
N ARG A 108 2.22 1.16 3.79
CA ARG A 108 1.11 0.93 2.86
C ARG A 108 1.01 -0.56 2.55
N ALA A 109 -0.20 -1.09 2.57
CA ALA A 109 -0.52 -2.46 2.21
C ALA A 109 -1.86 -2.57 1.48
N ARG A 110 -2.17 -3.78 0.98
CA ARG A 110 -3.44 -4.10 0.32
C ARG A 110 -4.10 -5.29 1.01
N PHE A 111 -5.42 -5.39 0.88
CA PHE A 111 -6.21 -6.50 1.44
C PHE A 111 -5.91 -7.85 0.79
N ASP A 112 -5.45 -7.86 -0.46
CA ASP A 112 -5.23 -9.07 -1.26
C ASP A 112 -3.77 -9.57 -1.23
N GLN A 113 -2.97 -9.16 -0.24
CA GLN A 113 -1.56 -9.58 -0.08
C GLN A 113 -1.41 -10.72 0.93
N LYS A 114 -1.27 -11.94 0.44
CA LYS A 114 -0.94 -13.11 1.26
C LYS A 114 0.59 -13.25 1.36
N PHE A 115 1.16 -12.92 2.49
CA PHE A 115 2.59 -13.04 2.72
C PHE A 115 3.03 -14.50 2.84
N LEU A 116 4.09 -14.86 2.13
CA LEU A 116 4.73 -16.17 2.15
C LEU A 116 5.92 -16.20 3.09
N THR A 117 6.55 -15.05 3.28
CA THR A 117 7.67 -14.82 4.17
C THR A 117 7.56 -13.44 4.79
N ASN A 118 8.26 -13.24 5.90
CA ASN A 118 8.27 -11.96 6.59
C ASN A 118 9.11 -10.93 5.82
N PRO A 119 8.54 -9.77 5.43
CA PRO A 119 9.24 -8.75 4.67
C PRO A 119 10.41 -8.10 5.44
N PHE A 120 10.33 -8.04 6.77
CA PHE A 120 11.32 -7.37 7.61
C PHE A 120 12.53 -8.24 7.92
N THR A 121 12.38 -9.56 7.86
CA THR A 121 13.51 -10.50 7.96
C THR A 121 14.12 -10.80 6.60
N THR A 122 13.34 -10.68 5.53
CA THR A 122 13.80 -10.91 4.15
C THR A 122 14.64 -9.75 3.63
N TYR A 123 14.28 -8.51 4.00
CA TYR A 123 14.94 -7.31 3.53
C TYR A 123 15.41 -6.42 4.68
N SER A 124 16.52 -5.69 4.43
CA SER A 124 17.04 -4.70 5.39
C SER A 124 16.30 -3.37 5.24
N TRP A 125 15.26 -3.16 6.01
CA TRP A 125 14.51 -1.90 6.05
C TRP A 125 15.34 -0.76 6.68
N ASP A 126 15.13 0.45 6.18
CA ASP A 126 15.70 1.67 6.72
C ASP A 126 14.54 2.60 7.14
N PHE A 127 14.23 2.66 8.41
CA PHE A 127 13.09 3.42 8.93
C PHE A 127 13.26 4.94 8.82
N ASP A 128 14.43 5.42 8.41
CA ASP A 128 14.68 6.84 8.12
C ASP A 128 14.45 7.19 6.64
N LYS A 129 14.11 6.20 5.79
CA LYS A 129 13.94 6.35 4.36
C LYS A 129 12.60 5.84 3.85
N VAL A 130 12.22 6.31 2.66
CA VAL A 130 11.17 5.64 1.88
C VAL A 130 11.72 4.32 1.35
N ASN A 131 11.06 3.21 1.69
CA ASN A 131 11.48 1.87 1.29
C ASN A 131 10.49 1.30 0.28
N PHE A 132 10.98 1.01 -0.93
CA PHE A 132 10.25 0.19 -1.91
C PHE A 132 10.84 -1.20 -1.94
N LEU A 133 9.99 -2.23 -2.06
CA LEU A 133 10.45 -3.62 -2.05
C LEU A 133 11.42 -3.91 -3.20
N TRP A 134 11.06 -3.56 -4.43
CA TRP A 134 11.84 -3.81 -5.64
C TRP A 134 11.46 -2.85 -6.77
N ARG A 135 12.21 -2.95 -7.86
CA ARG A 135 11.88 -2.31 -9.13
C ARG A 135 10.98 -3.21 -9.95
N GLU A 136 9.98 -2.63 -10.59
CA GLU A 136 9.20 -3.33 -11.60
C GLU A 136 9.80 -3.09 -13.00
N PRO A 137 9.59 -4.02 -13.94
CA PRO A 137 10.06 -3.83 -15.31
C PRO A 137 9.59 -2.50 -15.90
N GLU A 138 10.48 -1.81 -16.58
CA GLU A 138 10.18 -0.53 -17.20
C GLU A 138 9.02 -0.65 -18.19
N GLN A 139 8.05 0.25 -18.08
CA GLN A 139 7.05 0.48 -19.10
C GLN A 139 7.27 1.88 -19.68
N HIS A 140 7.33 1.98 -21.01
CA HIS A 140 7.55 3.24 -21.72
C HIS A 140 8.83 3.99 -21.27
N SER A 141 9.90 3.26 -20.94
CA SER A 141 11.18 3.81 -20.46
C SER A 141 11.09 4.57 -19.12
N LEU A 142 10.17 4.18 -18.25
CA LEU A 142 10.02 4.76 -16.91
C LEU A 142 10.46 3.74 -15.86
N PRO A 143 11.24 4.18 -14.87
CA PRO A 143 11.60 3.34 -13.73
C PRO A 143 10.37 3.18 -12.83
N LEU A 144 9.81 1.97 -12.81
CA LEU A 144 8.68 1.63 -11.96
C LEU A 144 9.17 1.04 -10.63
N VAL A 145 8.36 1.18 -9.58
CA VAL A 145 8.59 0.58 -8.28
C VAL A 145 7.36 -0.19 -7.83
N ASN A 146 7.57 -1.17 -6.95
CA ASN A 146 6.46 -1.86 -6.32
C ASN A 146 5.61 -0.89 -5.49
N ASP A 147 4.35 -0.75 -5.86
CA ASP A 147 3.38 0.15 -5.23
C ASP A 147 2.43 -0.55 -4.26
N THR A 148 2.56 -1.86 -4.10
CA THR A 148 1.59 -2.65 -3.33
C THR A 148 1.95 -2.78 -1.86
N PHE A 149 3.26 -2.78 -1.52
CA PHE A 149 3.76 -2.79 -0.15
C PHE A 149 5.04 -1.97 -0.06
N PHE A 150 4.99 -0.84 0.61
CA PHE A 150 6.12 0.05 0.85
C PHE A 150 5.91 0.89 2.10
N GLY A 151 6.96 1.54 2.60
CA GLY A 151 6.85 2.34 3.81
C GLY A 151 7.78 3.55 3.83
N TRP A 152 7.49 4.51 4.71
CA TRP A 152 8.22 5.76 4.81
C TRP A 152 8.12 6.41 6.19
N PRO A 153 9.11 7.23 6.61
CA PRO A 153 8.99 8.09 7.78
C PRO A 153 7.76 8.99 7.69
N HIS A 154 6.98 9.06 8.75
CA HIS A 154 5.68 9.77 8.77
C HIS A 154 5.81 11.24 8.32
N LYS A 155 6.93 11.91 8.61
CA LYS A 155 7.20 13.29 8.18
C LYS A 155 7.03 13.55 6.67
N TRP A 156 7.11 12.52 5.83
CA TRP A 156 6.95 12.63 4.38
C TRP A 156 5.56 12.22 3.86
N THR A 157 4.59 11.99 4.76
CA THR A 157 3.26 11.51 4.33
C THR A 157 2.58 12.48 3.36
N ASN A 158 2.70 13.81 3.58
CA ASN A 158 2.16 14.79 2.65
C ASN A 158 2.88 14.78 1.30
N ASP A 159 4.21 14.65 1.29
CA ASP A 159 4.99 14.51 0.04
C ASP A 159 4.62 13.24 -0.74
N ILE A 160 4.31 12.15 -0.04
CA ILE A 160 3.81 10.91 -0.66
C ILE A 160 2.42 11.15 -1.27
N ILE A 161 1.50 11.77 -0.56
CA ILE A 161 0.16 12.11 -1.06
C ILE A 161 0.26 12.96 -2.32
N ASP A 162 1.04 14.04 -2.28
CA ASP A 162 1.25 14.92 -3.42
C ASP A 162 1.92 14.20 -4.60
N SER A 163 2.84 13.27 -4.31
CA SER A 163 3.48 12.46 -5.36
C SER A 163 2.50 11.51 -6.04
N ILE A 164 1.53 10.96 -5.30
CA ILE A 164 0.45 10.13 -5.86
C ILE A 164 -0.44 10.98 -6.77
N ILE A 165 -0.78 12.20 -6.33
CA ILE A 165 -1.56 13.15 -7.12
C ILE A 165 -0.82 13.53 -8.41
N ASP A 166 0.47 13.81 -8.34
CA ASP A 166 1.30 14.13 -9.51
C ASP A 166 1.35 12.98 -10.52
N CYS A 167 1.47 11.71 -10.06
CA CYS A 167 1.43 10.54 -10.93
C CYS A 167 0.13 10.44 -11.75
N GLU A 168 -0.99 10.79 -11.12
CA GLU A 168 -2.32 10.64 -11.71
C GLU A 168 -2.69 11.83 -12.60
N LEU A 169 -2.26 13.05 -12.24
CA LEU A 169 -2.63 14.28 -12.95
C LEU A 169 -1.67 14.63 -14.10
N ASN A 170 -0.41 14.18 -14.03
CA ASN A 170 0.63 14.50 -15.01
C ASN A 170 1.04 13.25 -15.80
N PRO A 171 0.23 12.78 -16.77
CA PRO A 171 0.56 11.61 -17.53
C PRO A 171 1.83 11.87 -18.37
N TYR A 172 2.88 11.09 -18.11
CA TYR A 172 4.11 11.17 -18.90
C TYR A 172 3.83 10.75 -20.34
N LYS A 173 4.13 11.65 -21.31
CA LYS A 173 3.90 11.43 -22.75
C LYS A 173 2.47 11.00 -23.12
N GLY A 174 1.46 11.45 -22.38
CA GLY A 174 0.04 11.13 -22.65
C GLY A 174 -0.40 9.73 -22.21
N VAL A 175 0.50 8.96 -21.60
CA VAL A 175 0.17 7.65 -21.00
C VAL A 175 -0.16 7.89 -19.53
N LYS A 176 -1.37 7.52 -19.09
CA LYS A 176 -1.71 7.45 -17.65
C LYS A 176 -0.83 6.37 -17.03
N ILE A 177 0.17 6.81 -16.32
CA ILE A 177 1.05 5.91 -15.59
C ILE A 177 0.52 5.87 -14.19
N ALA A 178 -0.05 4.74 -13.85
CA ALA A 178 -0.55 4.44 -12.53
C ALA A 178 0.53 4.69 -11.43
N ILE A 179 0.13 4.60 -10.19
CA ILE A 179 0.95 4.65 -8.96
C ILE A 179 2.34 3.95 -9.08
N HIS A 180 2.50 2.99 -9.97
CA HIS A 180 3.79 2.34 -10.26
C HIS A 180 4.95 3.30 -10.59
N ASN A 181 4.63 4.52 -11.08
CA ASN A 181 5.65 5.55 -11.34
C ASN A 181 5.93 6.47 -10.15
N LEU A 182 5.46 6.14 -8.98
CA LEU A 182 5.55 6.96 -7.77
C LEU A 182 7.00 7.35 -7.42
N ASN A 183 7.97 6.53 -7.81
CA ASN A 183 9.38 6.80 -7.58
C ASN A 183 9.84 8.18 -8.15
N GLN A 184 9.36 8.60 -9.32
CA GLN A 184 9.80 9.85 -9.94
C GLN A 184 9.36 11.11 -9.19
N PRO A 185 8.05 11.31 -8.87
CA PRO A 185 7.62 12.44 -8.05
C PRO A 185 8.24 12.44 -6.66
N ILE A 186 8.39 11.27 -6.02
CA ILE A 186 9.03 11.16 -4.70
C ILE A 186 10.50 11.58 -4.78
N LEU A 187 11.25 11.13 -5.81
CA LEU A 187 12.63 11.56 -6.02
C LEU A 187 12.73 13.08 -6.14
N GLY A 188 11.81 13.71 -6.85
CA GLY A 188 11.78 15.17 -7.02
C GLY A 188 11.49 15.93 -5.73
N ARG A 189 10.65 15.37 -4.83
CA ARG A 189 10.22 16.03 -3.60
C ARG A 189 11.19 15.83 -2.44
N ILE A 190 11.63 14.60 -2.21
CA ILE A 190 12.42 14.25 -1.00
C ILE A 190 13.88 13.89 -1.29
N GLY A 191 14.28 13.80 -2.56
CA GLY A 191 15.66 13.48 -2.98
C GLY A 191 16.00 11.99 -2.89
N LYS A 192 16.92 11.57 -3.77
CA LYS A 192 17.29 10.14 -3.93
C LYS A 192 17.92 9.52 -2.69
N ASP A 193 18.63 10.31 -1.89
CA ASP A 193 19.35 9.81 -0.70
C ASP A 193 18.38 9.38 0.41
N ASN A 194 17.12 9.81 0.33
CA ASN A 194 16.03 9.45 1.23
C ASN A 194 15.16 8.30 0.72
N ILE A 195 15.56 7.64 -0.37
CA ILE A 195 14.85 6.48 -0.95
C ILE A 195 15.77 5.27 -0.92
N LYS A 196 15.20 4.13 -0.56
CA LYS A 196 15.84 2.82 -0.56
C LYS A 196 15.02 1.83 -1.36
N ILE A 197 15.64 1.18 -2.33
CA ILE A 197 15.09 -0.02 -2.97
C ILE A 197 15.70 -1.21 -2.23
N LEU A 198 14.85 -2.04 -1.64
CA LEU A 198 15.28 -3.14 -0.77
C LEU A 198 15.86 -4.31 -1.57
N ASP A 199 15.37 -4.50 -2.79
CA ASP A 199 15.87 -5.48 -3.75
C ASP A 199 16.08 -4.79 -5.11
N ASP A 200 17.32 -4.65 -5.55
CA ASP A 200 17.66 -3.95 -6.80
C ASP A 200 17.28 -4.74 -8.07
N ARG A 201 16.83 -5.99 -7.93
CA ARG A 201 16.37 -6.78 -9.08
C ARG A 201 15.05 -6.23 -9.62
N PHE A 202 14.86 -6.43 -10.92
CA PHE A 202 13.55 -6.25 -11.54
C PHE A 202 12.69 -7.48 -11.23
N VAL A 203 11.61 -7.27 -10.47
CA VAL A 203 10.72 -8.34 -10.02
C VAL A 203 9.31 -8.06 -10.50
N THR A 204 8.69 -9.01 -11.18
CA THR A 204 7.25 -8.95 -11.48
C THR A 204 6.45 -9.56 -10.34
N THR A 205 5.15 -9.30 -10.30
CA THR A 205 4.26 -9.88 -9.28
C THR A 205 4.29 -11.41 -9.28
N GLU A 206 4.47 -12.04 -10.46
CA GLU A 206 4.55 -13.49 -10.61
C GLU A 206 5.90 -14.06 -10.15
N MET A 207 6.97 -13.28 -10.26
CA MET A 207 8.34 -13.70 -9.89
C MET A 207 8.65 -13.51 -8.41
N ASN A 208 7.86 -12.69 -7.70
CA ASN A 208 8.15 -12.42 -6.30
C ASN A 208 7.86 -13.65 -5.41
N THR A 209 8.72 -13.83 -4.41
CA THR A 209 8.60 -14.91 -3.42
C THR A 209 8.13 -14.42 -2.05
N LEU A 210 7.90 -13.10 -1.91
CA LEU A 210 7.56 -12.47 -0.65
C LEU A 210 6.06 -12.65 -0.33
N TYR A 211 5.20 -12.39 -1.31
CA TYR A 211 3.75 -12.52 -1.17
C TYR A 211 3.08 -12.92 -2.48
N LYS A 212 1.84 -13.38 -2.39
CA LYS A 212 0.94 -13.58 -3.53
C LYS A 212 -0.24 -12.63 -3.43
N LEU A 213 -0.74 -12.15 -4.57
CA LEU A 213 -2.03 -11.48 -4.61
C LEU A 213 -3.13 -12.53 -4.72
N THR A 214 -4.05 -12.55 -3.74
CA THR A 214 -5.18 -13.48 -3.71
C THR A 214 -6.28 -13.01 -4.68
N ARG A 215 -5.98 -13.11 -5.97
CA ARG A 215 -6.90 -12.76 -7.06
C ARG A 215 -7.16 -14.01 -7.88
N HIS A 216 -8.41 -14.41 -7.94
CA HIS A 216 -8.84 -15.42 -8.90
C HIS A 216 -9.33 -14.71 -10.16
N ALA A 217 -8.84 -15.15 -11.31
CA ALA A 217 -9.24 -14.65 -12.63
C ALA A 217 -10.63 -15.19 -12.99
#